data_955898e0d9eb5233e19a57006cef1fc0
#
_entry.id   955898e0d9eb5233e19a57006cef1fc0
#
_cell.length_a   1.000
_cell.length_b   1.000
_cell.length_c   1.000
_cell.angle_alpha   90.00
_cell.angle_beta   90.00
_cell.angle_gamma   90.00
#
_symmetry.space_group_name_H-M   'P 1'
#
loop_
_entity.id
_entity.type
_entity.pdbx_description
1 polymer ?
#
loop_
_entity_poly.entity_id
_entity_poly.type
_entity_poly.pdbx_seq_one_letter_code
_entity_poly.pdbx_strand_id
1 'polypeptide(L)'
;YFLGDVTNQGWRNYFPIVYAIKEPLALHIFTIIALLIAIWQIRLRKFQDFKLKIENWFKKYFVEISMLIFLAIYWGASLTSNLNIGVRHILPTFPFVYILISGQIKKLFEKIHNKNLFRICGVGLGVLLCWYMISSLLSFPYYLTYFNELAGGNKNGHVYVTDSNLDWGQDLKRLAEWVEKNNIPKIYIDYFGGGIPSYYLGDKAERWWGNRNPAEAKGKWLAISATFKQQGQAQPTKGWTQPTDFYMWLNQYQPVTVIGNSIFVYRIQ
;
A
#
# COMPACT_ATOMS: atom_id res chain seq x y z
N TYR A 1 -5.63 -1.01 11.99
CA TYR A 1 -4.52 -1.92 12.17
C TYR A 1 -3.27 -1.42 11.45
N PHE A 2 -2.15 -1.47 12.12
CA PHE A 2 -0.85 -1.12 11.56
C PHE A 2 0.27 -1.84 12.33
N LEU A 3 1.08 -2.65 11.64
CA LEU A 3 2.24 -3.37 12.17
C LEU A 3 1.98 -4.21 13.44
N GLY A 4 0.83 -4.83 13.54
CA GLY A 4 0.44 -5.65 14.69
C GLY A 4 -0.40 -4.92 15.74
N ASP A 5 -0.52 -3.59 15.65
CA ASP A 5 -1.22 -2.77 16.63
C ASP A 5 -2.56 -2.23 16.10
N VAL A 6 -3.45 -1.88 17.04
CA VAL A 6 -4.66 -1.09 16.80
C VAL A 6 -4.73 0.10 17.75
N THR A 7 -5.21 1.25 17.25
CA THR A 7 -5.34 2.49 18.04
C THR A 7 -6.47 3.36 17.51
N ASN A 8 -7.01 4.23 18.36
CA ASN A 8 -7.94 5.30 17.96
C ASN A 8 -7.22 6.65 17.68
N GLN A 9 -5.91 6.72 17.90
CA GLN A 9 -5.14 7.98 17.79
C GLN A 9 -4.30 8.08 16.51
N GLY A 10 -4.26 7.01 15.69
CA GLY A 10 -3.43 6.93 14.50
C GLY A 10 -1.93 6.88 14.80
N TRP A 11 -1.13 6.78 13.72
CA TRP A 11 0.34 6.70 13.78
C TRP A 11 0.96 7.74 12.83
N ARG A 12 1.90 8.54 13.33
CA ARG A 12 2.61 9.55 12.52
C ARG A 12 3.47 8.93 11.41
N ASN A 13 4.00 7.73 11.63
CA ASN A 13 4.82 6.99 10.67
C ASN A 13 3.99 6.13 9.69
N TYR A 14 2.67 6.17 9.78
CA TYR A 14 1.78 5.37 8.94
C TYR A 14 2.00 5.65 7.44
N PHE A 15 1.78 6.89 7.02
CA PHE A 15 1.88 7.24 5.59
C PHE A 15 3.27 7.04 4.99
N PRO A 16 4.39 7.40 5.65
CA PRO A 16 5.72 7.11 5.14
C PRO A 16 5.97 5.61 4.92
N ILE A 17 5.59 4.77 5.88
CA ILE A 17 5.77 3.32 5.77
C ILE A 17 4.86 2.74 4.69
N VAL A 18 3.56 3.12 4.70
CA VAL A 18 2.62 2.63 3.70
C VAL A 18 3.03 3.06 2.29
N TYR A 19 3.48 4.31 2.10
CA TYR A 19 4.03 4.77 0.82
C TYR A 19 5.25 3.93 0.41
N ALA A 20 6.17 3.68 1.33
CA ALA A 20 7.38 2.91 1.04
C ALA A 20 7.09 1.47 0.59
N ILE A 21 6.04 0.83 1.11
CA ILE A 21 5.71 -0.58 0.82
C ILE A 21 4.62 -0.76 -0.24
N LYS A 22 3.81 0.29 -0.54
CA LYS A 22 2.71 0.22 -1.52
C LYS A 22 3.10 0.72 -2.90
N GLU A 23 4.18 1.49 -3.01
CA GLU A 23 4.66 1.97 -4.30
C GLU A 23 5.76 1.06 -4.86
N PRO A 24 5.86 0.88 -6.19
CA PRO A 24 6.93 0.10 -6.80
C PRO A 24 8.32 0.64 -6.44
N LEU A 25 9.26 -0.25 -6.12
CA LEU A 25 10.63 0.14 -5.75
C LEU A 25 11.32 0.96 -6.84
N ALA A 26 11.02 0.71 -8.10
CA ALA A 26 11.52 1.50 -9.20
C ALA A 26 11.16 3.00 -9.05
N LEU A 27 9.97 3.35 -8.53
CA LEU A 27 9.59 4.74 -8.26
C LEU A 27 10.44 5.36 -7.16
N HIS A 28 10.75 4.61 -6.10
CA HIS A 28 11.63 5.09 -5.02
C HIS A 28 13.05 5.34 -5.55
N ILE A 29 13.57 4.46 -6.41
CA ILE A 29 14.87 4.66 -7.05
C ILE A 29 14.84 5.91 -7.95
N PHE A 30 13.79 6.10 -8.76
CA PHE A 30 13.62 7.33 -9.54
C PHE A 30 13.59 8.58 -8.65
N THR A 31 12.89 8.52 -7.53
CA THR A 31 12.82 9.63 -6.57
C THR A 31 14.22 9.95 -6.00
N ILE A 32 14.96 8.93 -5.59
CA ILE A 32 16.33 9.10 -5.06
C ILE A 32 17.25 9.70 -6.14
N ILE A 33 17.21 9.18 -7.38
CA ILE A 33 18.00 9.72 -8.50
C ILE A 33 17.64 11.20 -8.74
N ALA A 34 16.35 11.53 -8.77
CA ALA A 34 15.89 12.90 -8.99
C ALA A 34 16.36 13.85 -7.87
N LEU A 35 16.33 13.41 -6.61
CA LEU A 35 16.85 14.18 -5.47
C LEU A 35 18.37 14.39 -5.57
N LEU A 36 19.13 13.35 -5.93
CA LEU A 36 20.58 13.45 -6.11
C LEU A 36 20.93 14.44 -7.23
N ILE A 37 20.21 14.41 -8.36
CA ILE A 37 20.37 15.36 -9.47
C ILE A 37 20.05 16.79 -9.00
N ALA A 38 18.97 16.98 -8.24
CA ALA A 38 18.59 18.31 -7.72
C ALA A 38 19.66 18.85 -6.76
N ILE A 39 20.15 18.04 -5.83
CA ILE A 39 21.23 18.42 -4.89
C ILE A 39 22.52 18.76 -5.65
N TRP A 40 22.90 17.94 -6.62
CA TRP A 40 24.07 18.20 -7.45
C TRP A 40 23.96 19.54 -8.21
N GLN A 41 22.81 19.83 -8.78
CA GLN A 41 22.57 21.10 -9.47
C GLN A 41 22.64 22.32 -8.54
N ILE A 42 22.20 22.20 -7.29
CA ILE A 42 22.28 23.27 -6.29
C ILE A 42 23.74 23.50 -5.90
N ARG A 43 24.53 22.45 -5.64
CA ARG A 43 25.94 22.55 -5.25
C ARG A 43 26.85 23.19 -6.32
N LEU A 44 26.54 22.95 -7.59
CA LEU A 44 27.32 23.53 -8.69
C LEU A 44 27.11 25.03 -8.89
N ARG A 45 26.12 25.63 -8.24
CA ARG A 45 25.85 27.07 -8.34
C ARG A 45 26.74 27.83 -7.38
N LYS A 46 27.76 28.51 -7.92
CA LYS A 46 28.55 29.49 -7.16
C LYS A 46 27.67 30.68 -6.79
N PHE A 47 27.47 30.91 -5.49
CA PHE A 47 26.71 32.05 -4.97
C PHE A 47 27.56 33.33 -5.09
N GLN A 48 27.50 34.01 -6.22
CA GLN A 48 27.95 35.40 -6.40
C GLN A 48 26.69 36.25 -6.63
N ASP A 49 26.49 37.32 -5.87
CA ASP A 49 25.34 38.24 -5.90
C ASP A 49 23.97 37.64 -5.49
N PHE A 50 23.75 37.59 -4.19
CA PHE A 50 22.64 36.86 -3.55
C PHE A 50 21.24 37.42 -3.84
N LYS A 51 21.00 38.75 -3.81
CA LYS A 51 19.67 39.34 -3.90
C LYS A 51 19.04 39.26 -5.30
N LEU A 52 19.75 39.67 -6.34
CA LEU A 52 19.24 39.65 -7.72
C LEU A 52 19.03 38.24 -8.24
N LYS A 53 19.80 37.28 -7.73
CA LYS A 53 19.70 35.86 -8.09
C LYS A 53 18.55 35.12 -7.44
N ILE A 54 18.13 35.52 -6.22
CA ILE A 54 16.98 34.92 -5.53
C ILE A 54 15.69 35.20 -6.30
N GLU A 55 15.41 36.44 -6.67
CA GLU A 55 14.19 36.78 -7.42
C GLU A 55 14.11 36.05 -8.77
N ASN A 56 15.21 36.09 -9.52
CA ASN A 56 15.30 35.39 -10.81
C ASN A 56 15.21 33.86 -10.65
N TRP A 57 15.73 33.32 -9.53
CA TRP A 57 15.63 31.92 -9.21
C TRP A 57 14.20 31.53 -8.88
N PHE A 58 13.49 32.28 -8.06
CA PHE A 58 12.07 32.05 -7.76
C PHE A 58 11.21 32.15 -9.03
N LYS A 59 11.41 33.14 -9.88
CA LYS A 59 10.69 33.26 -11.16
C LYS A 59 10.96 32.02 -12.05
N LYS A 60 12.20 31.58 -12.14
CA LYS A 60 12.62 30.43 -12.99
C LYS A 60 12.06 29.10 -12.51
N TYR A 61 11.96 28.88 -11.19
CA TYR A 61 11.55 27.60 -10.58
C TYR A 61 10.21 27.72 -9.87
N PHE A 62 9.41 28.71 -10.19
CA PHE A 62 8.14 28.99 -9.53
C PHE A 62 7.23 27.75 -9.49
N VAL A 63 7.12 27.03 -10.60
CA VAL A 63 6.26 25.85 -10.73
C VAL A 63 6.76 24.70 -9.83
N GLU A 64 8.07 24.41 -9.90
CA GLU A 64 8.64 23.35 -9.05
C GLU A 64 8.55 23.69 -7.58
N ILE A 65 8.78 24.94 -7.20
CA ILE A 65 8.66 25.41 -5.81
C ILE A 65 7.20 25.29 -5.33
N SER A 66 6.24 25.69 -6.15
CA SER A 66 4.82 25.58 -5.83
C SER A 66 4.40 24.12 -5.60
N MET A 67 4.86 23.21 -6.45
CA MET A 67 4.64 21.77 -6.29
C MET A 67 5.27 21.23 -4.99
N LEU A 68 6.50 21.64 -4.68
CA LEU A 68 7.19 21.23 -3.45
C LEU A 68 6.50 21.77 -2.19
N ILE A 69 6.01 22.99 -2.22
CA ILE A 69 5.23 23.58 -1.11
C ILE A 69 3.93 22.79 -0.92
N PHE A 70 3.21 22.50 -2.00
CA PHE A 70 2.00 21.68 -1.94
C PHE A 70 2.29 20.31 -1.31
N LEU A 71 3.33 19.62 -1.79
CA LEU A 71 3.76 18.33 -1.23
C LEU A 71 4.09 18.45 0.26
N ALA A 72 4.85 19.46 0.66
CA ALA A 72 5.24 19.65 2.06
C ALA A 72 4.02 19.91 2.97
N ILE A 73 3.08 20.75 2.54
CA ILE A 73 1.86 21.03 3.31
C ILE A 73 0.99 19.79 3.39
N TYR A 74 0.77 19.10 2.27
CA TYR A 74 -0.10 17.93 2.20
C TYR A 74 0.44 16.76 3.05
N TRP A 75 1.73 16.46 2.92
CA TRP A 75 2.40 15.45 3.74
C TRP A 75 2.45 15.85 5.20
N GLY A 76 2.74 17.12 5.51
CA GLY A 76 2.74 17.63 6.88
C GLY A 76 1.37 17.46 7.56
N ALA A 77 0.28 17.80 6.87
CA ALA A 77 -1.07 17.57 7.35
C ALA A 77 -1.38 16.08 7.53
N SER A 78 -0.98 15.23 6.57
CA SER A 78 -1.19 13.78 6.65
C SER A 78 -0.44 13.14 7.83
N LEU A 79 0.81 13.55 8.10
CA LEU A 79 1.63 13.04 9.21
C LEU A 79 1.09 13.40 10.59
N THR A 80 0.33 14.49 10.68
CA THR A 80 -0.28 14.96 11.94
C THR A 80 -1.72 14.49 12.13
N SER A 81 -2.32 13.90 11.09
CA SER A 81 -3.69 13.39 11.11
C SER A 81 -3.79 12.06 11.85
N ASN A 82 -4.84 11.90 12.64
CA ASN A 82 -5.22 10.63 13.24
C ASN A 82 -5.94 9.68 12.23
N LEU A 83 -6.25 10.18 11.04
CA LEU A 83 -7.01 9.46 10.03
C LEU A 83 -6.07 8.66 9.11
N ASN A 84 -5.74 7.46 9.52
CA ASN A 84 -4.85 6.55 8.78
C ASN A 84 -5.66 5.60 7.87
N ILE A 85 -6.23 6.11 6.78
CA ILE A 85 -7.16 5.40 5.88
C ILE A 85 -6.53 4.90 4.58
N GLY A 86 -5.23 4.69 4.57
CA GLY A 86 -4.52 4.10 3.44
C GLY A 86 -3.82 5.07 2.51
N VAL A 87 -3.01 4.51 1.59
CA VAL A 87 -2.22 5.26 0.60
C VAL A 87 -3.08 6.16 -0.27
N ARG A 88 -4.36 5.82 -0.46
CA ARG A 88 -5.32 6.64 -1.21
C ARG A 88 -5.41 8.09 -0.71
N HIS A 89 -5.15 8.31 0.59
CA HIS A 89 -5.21 9.65 1.17
C HIS A 89 -4.10 10.57 0.63
N ILE A 90 -2.95 10.01 0.25
CA ILE A 90 -1.84 10.78 -0.32
C ILE A 90 -1.77 10.72 -1.86
N LEU A 91 -2.73 10.06 -2.54
CA LEU A 91 -2.80 10.01 -4.01
C LEU A 91 -2.74 11.40 -4.70
N PRO A 92 -3.36 12.48 -4.14
CA PRO A 92 -3.25 13.82 -4.75
C PRO A 92 -1.81 14.32 -4.91
N THR A 93 -0.85 13.76 -4.16
CA THR A 93 0.56 14.15 -4.25
C THR A 93 1.32 13.50 -5.41
N PHE A 94 0.83 12.37 -5.93
CA PHE A 94 1.53 11.53 -6.91
C PHE A 94 1.81 12.23 -8.25
N PRO A 95 0.87 12.96 -8.86
CA PRO A 95 1.14 13.67 -10.11
C PRO A 95 2.31 14.65 -9.98
N PHE A 96 2.41 15.35 -8.85
CA PHE A 96 3.49 16.30 -8.60
C PHE A 96 4.84 15.60 -8.43
N VAL A 97 4.85 14.44 -7.72
CA VAL A 97 6.05 13.61 -7.59
C VAL A 97 6.54 13.15 -8.96
N TYR A 98 5.65 12.63 -9.81
CA TYR A 98 6.01 12.18 -11.17
C TYR A 98 6.52 13.32 -12.05
N ILE A 99 5.90 14.49 -12.02
CA ILE A 99 6.34 15.67 -12.79
C ILE A 99 7.72 16.12 -12.32
N LEU A 100 7.96 16.20 -11.01
CA LEU A 100 9.25 16.61 -10.44
C LEU A 100 10.36 15.62 -10.81
N ILE A 101 10.12 14.31 -10.69
CA ILE A 101 11.07 13.26 -11.10
C ILE A 101 11.41 13.39 -12.58
N SER A 102 10.38 13.43 -13.45
CA SER A 102 10.55 13.52 -14.89
C SER A 102 11.33 14.77 -15.30
N GLY A 103 11.03 15.92 -14.65
CA GLY A 103 11.76 17.16 -14.87
C GLY A 103 13.25 17.07 -14.52
N GLN A 104 13.62 16.38 -13.43
CA GLN A 104 15.02 16.20 -13.05
C GLN A 104 15.74 15.23 -13.99
N ILE A 105 15.11 14.13 -14.37
CA ILE A 105 15.65 13.18 -15.35
C ILE A 105 15.89 13.86 -16.69
N LYS A 106 14.92 14.64 -17.20
CA LYS A 106 15.10 15.44 -18.43
C LYS A 106 16.32 16.35 -18.33
N LYS A 107 16.46 17.13 -17.22
CA LYS A 107 17.62 18.02 -17.00
C LYS A 107 18.95 17.27 -16.95
N LEU A 108 18.97 16.01 -16.48
CA LEU A 108 20.16 15.16 -16.52
C LEU A 108 20.54 14.86 -17.97
N PHE A 109 19.60 14.35 -18.77
CA PHE A 109 19.85 13.98 -20.16
C PHE A 109 20.27 15.16 -21.03
N GLU A 110 19.74 16.37 -20.80
CA GLU A 110 20.14 17.60 -21.49
C GLU A 110 21.62 18.00 -21.22
N LYS A 111 22.18 17.55 -20.08
CA LYS A 111 23.58 17.86 -19.70
C LYS A 111 24.59 16.79 -20.12
N ILE A 112 24.12 15.62 -20.54
CA ILE A 112 25.02 14.53 -20.95
C ILE A 112 25.43 14.73 -22.40
N HIS A 113 26.70 15.13 -22.64
CA HIS A 113 27.27 15.28 -23.97
C HIS A 113 28.02 14.02 -24.44
N ASN A 114 28.42 13.16 -23.54
CA ASN A 114 29.11 11.91 -23.85
C ASN A 114 28.10 10.86 -24.34
N LYS A 115 28.25 10.40 -25.58
CA LYS A 115 27.33 9.41 -26.21
C LYS A 115 27.24 8.09 -25.47
N ASN A 116 28.35 7.61 -24.90
CA ASN A 116 28.33 6.35 -24.13
C ASN A 116 27.60 6.51 -22.80
N LEU A 117 27.84 7.61 -22.08
CA LEU A 117 27.13 7.91 -20.85
C LEU A 117 25.62 8.09 -21.11
N PHE A 118 25.26 8.79 -22.21
CA PHE A 118 23.85 8.94 -22.61
C PHE A 118 23.18 7.59 -22.84
N ARG A 119 23.85 6.67 -23.53
CA ARG A 119 23.33 5.31 -23.75
C ARG A 119 23.18 4.53 -22.45
N ILE A 120 24.19 4.58 -21.57
CA ILE A 120 24.16 3.87 -20.27
C ILE A 120 23.00 4.39 -19.43
N CYS A 121 22.83 5.71 -19.30
CA CYS A 121 21.72 6.31 -18.57
C CYS A 121 20.36 5.97 -19.21
N GLY A 122 20.28 5.94 -20.53
CA GLY A 122 19.07 5.57 -21.28
C GLY A 122 18.68 4.11 -21.05
N VAL A 123 19.64 3.19 -21.08
CA VAL A 123 19.41 1.77 -20.77
C VAL A 123 18.96 1.62 -19.31
N GLY A 124 19.63 2.28 -18.35
CA GLY A 124 19.25 2.26 -16.93
C GLY A 124 17.83 2.78 -16.70
N LEU A 125 17.47 3.89 -17.35
CA LEU A 125 16.11 4.43 -17.34
C LEU A 125 15.10 3.42 -17.90
N GLY A 126 15.42 2.80 -19.04
CA GLY A 126 14.58 1.76 -19.66
C GLY A 126 14.35 0.55 -18.74
N VAL A 127 15.41 0.05 -18.10
CA VAL A 127 15.31 -1.07 -17.13
C VAL A 127 14.40 -0.70 -15.97
N LEU A 128 14.54 0.48 -15.37
CA LEU A 128 13.70 0.92 -14.25
C LEU A 128 12.23 1.10 -14.68
N LEU A 129 11.98 1.64 -15.88
CA LEU A 129 10.62 1.76 -16.41
C LEU A 129 9.99 0.40 -16.69
N CYS A 130 10.77 -0.54 -17.25
CA CYS A 130 10.32 -1.93 -17.43
C CYS A 130 9.99 -2.58 -16.08
N TRP A 131 10.84 -2.42 -15.07
CA TRP A 131 10.55 -2.93 -13.74
C TRP A 131 9.27 -2.33 -13.16
N TYR A 132 9.09 -1.01 -13.24
CA TYR A 132 7.86 -0.35 -12.81
C TYR A 132 6.62 -0.95 -13.49
N MET A 133 6.65 -1.12 -14.81
CA MET A 133 5.55 -1.71 -15.57
C MET A 133 5.31 -3.18 -15.20
N ILE A 134 6.36 -3.98 -15.09
CA ILE A 134 6.28 -5.41 -14.75
C ILE A 134 5.69 -5.58 -13.35
N SER A 135 6.10 -4.79 -12.37
CA SER A 135 5.53 -4.84 -11.01
C SER A 135 4.02 -4.61 -11.01
N SER A 136 3.53 -3.68 -11.84
CA SER A 136 2.10 -3.43 -12.01
C SER A 136 1.39 -4.58 -12.73
N LEU A 137 1.95 -5.08 -13.83
CA LEU A 137 1.36 -6.17 -14.62
C LEU A 137 1.25 -7.49 -13.83
N LEU A 138 2.29 -7.82 -13.07
CA LEU A 138 2.30 -9.03 -12.22
C LEU A 138 1.29 -8.95 -11.06
N SER A 139 0.81 -7.77 -10.72
CA SER A 139 -0.23 -7.59 -9.70
C SER A 139 -1.65 -7.83 -10.23
N PHE A 140 -1.82 -7.95 -11.55
CA PHE A 140 -3.13 -8.27 -12.14
C PHE A 140 -3.62 -9.65 -11.68
N PRO A 141 -4.90 -9.81 -11.31
CA PRO A 141 -5.95 -8.81 -11.18
C PRO A 141 -6.09 -8.22 -9.75
N TYR A 142 -5.06 -8.33 -8.91
CA TYR A 142 -5.10 -8.04 -7.47
C TYR A 142 -4.43 -6.71 -7.11
N TYR A 143 -4.71 -5.64 -7.87
CA TYR A 143 -4.04 -4.35 -7.71
C TYR A 143 -4.18 -3.73 -6.31
N LEU A 144 -5.33 -3.88 -5.66
CA LEU A 144 -5.53 -3.34 -4.31
C LEU A 144 -4.59 -4.00 -3.30
N THR A 145 -4.30 -5.28 -3.47
CA THR A 145 -3.40 -6.04 -2.59
C THR A 145 -1.93 -5.98 -3.01
N TYR A 146 -1.58 -5.02 -3.90
CA TYR A 146 -0.19 -4.81 -4.29
C TYR A 146 0.64 -4.34 -3.09
N PHE A 147 1.75 -5.00 -2.87
CA PHE A 147 2.85 -4.60 -2.00
C PHE A 147 4.16 -4.93 -2.69
N ASN A 148 5.14 -4.06 -2.53
CA ASN A 148 6.43 -4.26 -3.16
C ASN A 148 7.30 -5.28 -2.42
N GLU A 149 8.52 -5.47 -2.91
CA GLU A 149 9.47 -6.47 -2.42
C GLU A 149 9.92 -6.19 -0.98
N LEU A 150 9.91 -4.92 -0.50
CA LEU A 150 10.23 -4.58 0.89
C LEU A 150 9.21 -5.17 1.87
N ALA A 151 7.96 -5.30 1.46
CA ALA A 151 6.92 -5.94 2.24
C ALA A 151 6.88 -7.48 2.03
N GLY A 152 7.78 -8.05 1.24
CA GLY A 152 7.72 -9.45 0.83
C GLY A 152 6.62 -9.75 -0.17
N GLY A 153 6.15 -8.74 -0.92
CA GLY A 153 5.16 -8.86 -1.98
C GLY A 153 3.71 -8.96 -1.49
N ASN A 154 2.80 -9.15 -2.45
CA ASN A 154 1.34 -9.10 -2.26
C ASN A 154 0.80 -10.04 -1.15
N LYS A 155 1.42 -11.20 -0.96
CA LYS A 155 0.97 -12.20 0.02
C LYS A 155 1.20 -11.77 1.48
N ASN A 156 2.17 -10.89 1.71
CA ASN A 156 2.59 -10.48 3.06
C ASN A 156 2.04 -9.12 3.48
N GLY A 157 1.35 -8.41 2.59
CA GLY A 157 0.84 -7.06 2.85
C GLY A 157 -0.05 -6.95 4.10
N HIS A 158 -0.83 -7.99 4.38
CA HIS A 158 -1.73 -8.04 5.53
C HIS A 158 -1.01 -7.96 6.89
N VAL A 159 0.29 -8.28 6.95
CA VAL A 159 1.09 -8.18 8.18
C VAL A 159 1.34 -6.71 8.55
N TYR A 160 1.43 -5.84 7.56
CA TYR A 160 1.74 -4.42 7.75
C TYR A 160 0.50 -3.57 7.94
N VAL A 161 -0.46 -3.70 7.03
CA VAL A 161 -1.69 -2.89 7.02
C VAL A 161 -2.85 -3.69 6.44
N THR A 162 -4.05 -3.31 6.82
CA THR A 162 -5.31 -3.88 6.31
C THR A 162 -6.24 -2.77 5.85
N ASP A 163 -7.55 -3.03 5.84
CA ASP A 163 -8.57 -2.08 5.38
C ASP A 163 -8.23 -1.56 3.97
N SER A 164 -8.42 -0.31 3.71
CA SER A 164 -8.30 0.34 2.40
C SER A 164 -6.95 0.18 1.67
N ASN A 165 -5.94 -0.39 2.30
CA ASN A 165 -4.68 -0.76 1.64
C ASN A 165 -4.67 -2.17 1.06
N LEU A 166 -5.60 -3.03 1.48
CA LEU A 166 -5.58 -4.46 1.16
C LEU A 166 -6.96 -5.03 0.87
N ASP A 167 -7.99 -4.64 1.65
CA ASP A 167 -9.27 -5.33 1.73
C ASP A 167 -10.43 -4.33 1.76
N TRP A 168 -11.18 -4.27 0.68
CA TRP A 168 -12.45 -3.55 0.54
C TRP A 168 -13.60 -4.49 0.17
N GLY A 169 -13.41 -5.79 0.42
CA GLY A 169 -14.36 -6.80 0.07
C GLY A 169 -14.39 -7.18 -1.40
N GLN A 170 -13.35 -6.84 -2.15
CA GLN A 170 -13.26 -7.10 -3.59
C GLN A 170 -13.21 -8.59 -3.96
N ASP A 171 -12.89 -9.47 -2.99
CA ASP A 171 -12.65 -10.89 -3.26
C ASP A 171 -13.83 -11.80 -2.91
N LEU A 172 -15.00 -11.25 -2.55
CA LEU A 172 -16.19 -12.04 -2.18
C LEU A 172 -16.67 -12.94 -3.33
N LYS A 173 -16.69 -12.41 -4.56
CA LYS A 173 -17.04 -13.20 -5.75
C LYS A 173 -16.05 -14.33 -5.99
N ARG A 174 -14.74 -14.08 -5.83
CA ARG A 174 -13.70 -15.11 -5.96
C ARG A 174 -13.81 -16.19 -4.87
N LEU A 175 -14.21 -15.78 -3.65
CA LEU A 175 -14.53 -16.76 -2.60
C LEU A 175 -15.68 -17.66 -3.01
N ALA A 176 -16.75 -17.11 -3.59
CA ALA A 176 -17.88 -17.90 -4.04
C ALA A 176 -17.48 -18.88 -5.15
N GLU A 177 -16.73 -18.44 -6.15
CA GLU A 177 -16.18 -19.30 -7.21
C GLU A 177 -15.32 -20.44 -6.63
N TRP A 178 -14.51 -20.15 -5.62
CA TRP A 178 -13.68 -21.16 -4.96
C TRP A 178 -14.53 -22.17 -4.17
N VAL A 179 -15.56 -21.72 -3.44
CA VAL A 179 -16.50 -22.56 -2.69
C VAL A 179 -17.25 -23.53 -3.64
N GLU A 180 -17.70 -23.03 -4.78
CA GLU A 180 -18.34 -23.88 -5.80
C GLU A 180 -17.38 -24.90 -6.37
N LYS A 181 -16.21 -24.47 -6.80
CA LYS A 181 -15.18 -25.35 -7.41
C LYS A 181 -14.77 -26.48 -6.47
N ASN A 182 -14.79 -26.26 -5.17
CA ASN A 182 -14.37 -27.26 -4.16
C ASN A 182 -15.57 -28.01 -3.55
N ASN A 183 -16.78 -27.84 -4.10
CA ASN A 183 -18.01 -28.51 -3.63
C ASN A 183 -18.25 -28.34 -2.11
N ILE A 184 -17.97 -27.15 -1.58
CA ILE A 184 -18.15 -26.87 -0.16
C ILE A 184 -19.64 -26.63 0.10
N PRO A 185 -20.28 -27.44 0.95
CA PRO A 185 -21.73 -27.33 1.18
C PRO A 185 -22.10 -26.13 2.05
N LYS A 186 -21.23 -25.79 3.02
CA LYS A 186 -21.42 -24.63 3.92
C LYS A 186 -20.08 -24.07 4.37
N ILE A 187 -20.02 -22.73 4.51
CA ILE A 187 -18.85 -22.00 4.97
C ILE A 187 -19.26 -20.85 5.89
N TYR A 188 -18.63 -20.75 7.05
CA TYR A 188 -18.71 -19.59 7.91
C TYR A 188 -17.92 -18.42 7.30
N ILE A 189 -18.47 -17.22 7.39
CA ILE A 189 -17.84 -16.05 6.75
C ILE A 189 -17.88 -14.84 7.69
N ASP A 190 -16.69 -14.34 8.06
CA ASP A 190 -16.52 -13.02 8.64
C ASP A 190 -15.90 -12.10 7.60
N TYR A 191 -16.75 -11.28 6.96
CA TYR A 191 -16.44 -10.56 5.75
C TYR A 191 -16.43 -9.05 5.97
N PHE A 192 -15.29 -8.42 5.65
CA PHE A 192 -15.13 -6.98 5.60
C PHE A 192 -15.42 -6.46 4.19
N GLY A 193 -16.43 -5.63 4.04
CA GLY A 193 -16.81 -5.03 2.75
C GLY A 193 -18.30 -4.73 2.62
N GLY A 194 -18.67 -4.06 1.55
CA GLY A 194 -20.05 -3.68 1.26
C GLY A 194 -20.89 -4.74 0.55
N GLY A 195 -20.30 -5.87 0.16
CA GLY A 195 -21.01 -6.97 -0.50
C GLY A 195 -21.82 -7.81 0.48
N ILE A 196 -22.82 -8.53 -0.03
CA ILE A 196 -23.68 -9.44 0.76
C ILE A 196 -23.27 -10.87 0.46
N PRO A 197 -22.65 -11.62 1.43
CA PRO A 197 -22.21 -12.99 1.18
C PRO A 197 -23.28 -13.94 0.64
N SER A 198 -24.51 -13.87 1.15
CA SER A 198 -25.61 -14.71 0.69
C SER A 198 -26.06 -14.42 -0.74
N TYR A 199 -25.77 -13.22 -1.28
CA TYR A 199 -26.03 -12.94 -2.70
C TYR A 199 -25.14 -13.79 -3.63
N TYR A 200 -23.88 -14.01 -3.26
CA TYR A 200 -22.91 -14.75 -4.08
C TYR A 200 -22.88 -16.24 -3.78
N LEU A 201 -23.14 -16.64 -2.53
CA LEU A 201 -22.99 -18.02 -2.05
C LEU A 201 -24.36 -18.69 -1.72
N GLY A 202 -25.46 -17.95 -1.73
CA GLY A 202 -26.77 -18.48 -1.36
C GLY A 202 -26.78 -19.06 0.06
N ASP A 203 -27.41 -20.22 0.21
CA ASP A 203 -27.55 -20.93 1.50
C ASP A 203 -26.23 -21.56 2.00
N LYS A 204 -25.16 -21.51 1.21
CA LYS A 204 -23.82 -21.95 1.63
C LYS A 204 -23.14 -20.99 2.59
N ALA A 205 -23.51 -19.69 2.55
CA ALA A 205 -22.96 -18.67 3.41
C ALA A 205 -23.61 -18.68 4.79
N GLU A 206 -22.83 -18.88 5.83
CA GLU A 206 -23.27 -18.71 7.21
C GLU A 206 -22.44 -17.62 7.86
N ARG A 207 -23.10 -16.61 8.44
CA ARG A 207 -22.40 -15.47 9.03
C ARG A 207 -21.61 -15.90 10.27
N TRP A 208 -20.35 -15.44 10.30
CA TRP A 208 -19.48 -15.55 11.46
C TRP A 208 -19.08 -14.15 11.94
N TRP A 209 -18.64 -14.04 13.19
CA TRP A 209 -18.00 -12.86 13.78
C TRP A 209 -17.16 -13.27 14.98
N GLY A 210 -16.14 -12.45 15.29
CA GLY A 210 -15.08 -12.80 16.22
C GLY A 210 -15.50 -13.18 17.63
N ASN A 211 -16.68 -12.72 18.12
CA ASN A 211 -17.17 -13.04 19.44
C ASN A 211 -17.93 -14.38 19.54
N ARG A 212 -18.08 -15.13 18.44
CA ARG A 212 -18.65 -16.51 18.51
C ARG A 212 -17.64 -17.47 19.13
N ASN A 213 -18.19 -18.50 19.81
CA ASN A 213 -17.36 -19.53 20.40
C ASN A 213 -16.59 -20.30 19.30
N PRO A 214 -15.26 -20.36 19.36
CA PRO A 214 -14.44 -21.10 18.39
C PRO A 214 -14.83 -22.58 18.23
N ALA A 215 -15.35 -23.22 19.26
CA ALA A 215 -15.80 -24.60 19.22
C ALA A 215 -16.94 -24.84 18.20
N GLU A 216 -17.73 -23.82 17.87
CA GLU A 216 -18.78 -23.92 16.86
C GLU A 216 -18.21 -24.07 15.42
N ALA A 217 -16.97 -23.65 15.19
CA ALA A 217 -16.30 -23.79 13.92
C ALA A 217 -15.68 -25.18 13.72
N LYS A 218 -15.58 -26.01 14.77
CA LYS A 218 -14.95 -27.32 14.68
C LYS A 218 -15.64 -28.21 13.62
N GLY A 219 -14.82 -28.83 12.78
CA GLY A 219 -15.29 -29.63 11.66
C GLY A 219 -15.84 -28.82 10.47
N LYS A 220 -15.72 -27.49 10.46
CA LYS A 220 -16.34 -26.62 9.44
C LYS A 220 -15.33 -25.80 8.67
N TRP A 221 -15.79 -25.21 7.59
CA TRP A 221 -15.04 -24.22 6.81
C TRP A 221 -15.29 -22.82 7.36
N LEU A 222 -14.23 -22.02 7.42
CA LEU A 222 -14.27 -20.64 7.92
C LEU A 222 -13.46 -19.74 7.01
N ALA A 223 -14.10 -18.70 6.46
CA ALA A 223 -13.47 -17.64 5.68
C ALA A 223 -13.48 -16.34 6.47
N ILE A 224 -12.32 -15.71 6.62
CA ILE A 224 -12.17 -14.47 7.38
C ILE A 224 -11.40 -13.46 6.54
N SER A 225 -11.95 -12.26 6.42
CA SER A 225 -11.25 -11.12 5.82
C SER A 225 -10.00 -10.75 6.60
N ALA A 226 -8.94 -10.41 5.88
CA ALA A 226 -7.66 -10.00 6.45
C ALA A 226 -7.81 -8.90 7.49
N THR A 227 -8.71 -7.95 7.25
CA THR A 227 -8.99 -6.83 8.16
C THR A 227 -9.46 -7.33 9.52
N PHE A 228 -10.48 -8.19 9.57
CA PHE A 228 -10.99 -8.72 10.84
C PHE A 228 -10.02 -9.69 11.50
N LYS A 229 -9.35 -10.53 10.71
CA LYS A 229 -8.31 -11.42 11.21
C LYS A 229 -7.21 -10.66 11.95
N GLN A 230 -6.65 -9.65 11.31
CA GLN A 230 -5.54 -8.88 11.88
C GLN A 230 -6.00 -8.02 13.06
N GLN A 231 -7.20 -7.43 13.00
CA GLN A 231 -7.77 -6.72 14.15
C GLN A 231 -7.97 -7.64 15.35
N GLY A 232 -8.46 -8.87 15.10
CA GLY A 232 -8.68 -9.88 16.15
C GLY A 232 -7.42 -10.60 16.63
N GLN A 233 -6.24 -10.20 16.15
CA GLN A 233 -4.93 -10.70 16.59
C GLN A 233 -3.98 -9.54 16.99
N ALA A 234 -4.47 -8.30 16.93
CA ALA A 234 -3.67 -7.11 17.18
C ALA A 234 -3.48 -6.83 18.66
N GLN A 235 -2.40 -6.11 18.97
CA GLN A 235 -2.17 -5.54 20.29
C GLN A 235 -2.90 -4.20 20.42
N PRO A 236 -3.77 -4.02 21.43
CA PRO A 236 -4.43 -2.74 21.66
C PRO A 236 -3.43 -1.73 22.20
N THR A 237 -3.40 -0.55 21.58
CA THR A 237 -2.57 0.56 22.02
C THR A 237 -3.41 1.80 22.30
N LYS A 238 -2.78 2.93 22.50
CA LYS A 238 -3.39 4.22 22.94
C LYS A 238 -4.85 4.44 22.54
N GLY A 239 -5.74 4.48 23.54
CA GLY A 239 -7.15 4.83 23.37
C GLY A 239 -8.02 3.74 22.75
N TRP A 240 -7.48 2.58 22.40
CA TRP A 240 -8.28 1.48 21.88
C TRP A 240 -9.11 0.82 22.98
N THR A 241 -10.42 0.72 22.79
CA THR A 241 -11.36 0.17 23.79
C THR A 241 -12.13 -1.04 23.32
N GLN A 242 -12.03 -1.38 22.03
CA GLN A 242 -12.71 -2.55 21.47
C GLN A 242 -11.95 -3.84 21.80
N PRO A 243 -12.63 -4.98 21.92
CA PRO A 243 -11.95 -6.26 22.07
C PRO A 243 -10.97 -6.51 20.91
N THR A 244 -9.82 -7.06 21.24
CA THR A 244 -8.88 -7.73 20.32
C THR A 244 -8.76 -9.18 20.79
N ASP A 245 -7.83 -9.97 20.30
CA ASP A 245 -7.61 -11.37 20.71
C ASP A 245 -8.65 -12.41 20.24
N PHE A 246 -9.79 -11.98 19.69
CA PHE A 246 -10.88 -12.87 19.30
C PHE A 246 -10.57 -13.83 18.14
N TYR A 247 -9.44 -13.64 17.45
CA TYR A 247 -8.89 -14.55 16.45
C TYR A 247 -7.51 -15.13 16.79
N MET A 248 -7.03 -14.97 18.02
CA MET A 248 -5.75 -15.58 18.47
C MET A 248 -5.75 -17.11 18.37
N TRP A 249 -6.90 -17.74 18.56
CA TRP A 249 -7.07 -19.19 18.43
C TRP A 249 -6.79 -19.72 17.02
N LEU A 250 -6.86 -18.87 15.99
CA LEU A 250 -6.50 -19.25 14.61
C LEU A 250 -5.00 -19.44 14.40
N ASN A 251 -4.15 -18.97 15.30
CA ASN A 251 -2.69 -19.13 15.17
C ASN A 251 -2.23 -20.59 15.17
N GLN A 252 -3.04 -21.50 15.70
CA GLN A 252 -2.77 -22.95 15.65
C GLN A 252 -3.14 -23.60 14.30
N TYR A 253 -3.83 -22.88 13.41
CA TYR A 253 -4.29 -23.39 12.12
C TYR A 253 -3.56 -22.66 10.99
N GLN A 254 -3.24 -23.43 9.94
CA GLN A 254 -2.79 -22.83 8.69
C GLN A 254 -3.99 -22.64 7.75
N PRO A 255 -4.08 -21.54 7.02
CA PRO A 255 -5.11 -21.36 6.02
C PRO A 255 -4.93 -22.38 4.89
N VAL A 256 -6.02 -23.02 4.47
CA VAL A 256 -6.03 -23.92 3.32
C VAL A 256 -5.74 -23.13 2.02
N THR A 257 -6.24 -21.92 1.96
CA THR A 257 -5.99 -20.97 0.87
C THR A 257 -6.22 -19.53 1.32
N VAL A 258 -5.69 -18.59 0.55
CA VAL A 258 -5.98 -17.16 0.68
C VAL A 258 -6.53 -16.65 -0.64
N ILE A 259 -7.77 -16.20 -0.63
CA ILE A 259 -8.48 -15.71 -1.81
C ILE A 259 -8.10 -14.25 -2.03
N GLY A 260 -7.56 -13.92 -3.20
CA GLY A 260 -7.21 -12.55 -3.59
C GLY A 260 -6.21 -11.83 -2.68
N ASN A 261 -5.49 -12.56 -1.83
CA ASN A 261 -4.64 -12.06 -0.73
C ASN A 261 -5.41 -11.33 0.40
N SER A 262 -6.75 -11.33 0.39
CA SER A 262 -7.57 -10.60 1.37
C SER A 262 -8.51 -11.48 2.20
N ILE A 263 -8.86 -12.70 1.78
CA ILE A 263 -9.73 -13.59 2.54
C ILE A 263 -9.00 -14.91 2.85
N PHE A 264 -8.81 -15.19 4.12
CA PHE A 264 -8.17 -16.40 4.64
C PHE A 264 -9.21 -17.49 4.85
N VAL A 265 -9.01 -18.65 4.23
CA VAL A 265 -9.94 -19.78 4.33
C VAL A 265 -9.29 -20.90 5.13
N TYR A 266 -9.98 -21.35 6.16
CA TYR A 266 -9.54 -22.41 7.09
C TYR A 266 -10.47 -23.60 7.03
N ARG A 267 -9.91 -24.78 7.31
CA ARG A 267 -10.66 -25.98 7.70
C ARG A 267 -10.34 -26.24 9.15
N ILE A 268 -11.27 -25.95 10.04
CA ILE A 268 -11.07 -26.12 11.48
C ILE A 268 -11.25 -27.61 11.85
N GLN A 269 -10.26 -28.17 12.51
CA GLN A 269 -10.24 -29.58 12.92
C GLN A 269 -10.74 -29.77 14.37
#